data_52621283c2cf185a49a6aad960520d76
#
_entry.id   52621283c2cf185a49a6aad960520d76
#
_cell.length_a   1.000
_cell.length_b   1.000
_cell.length_c   1.000
_cell.angle_alpha   90.00
_cell.angle_beta   90.00
_cell.angle_gamma   90.00
#
_symmetry.space_group_name_H-M   'P 1'
#
loop_
_entity.id
_entity.type
_entity.pdbx_description
1 polymer ?
#
loop_
_entity_poly.entity_id
_entity_poly.type
_entity_poly.pdbx_seq_one_letter_code
_entity_poly.pdbx_strand_id
1 'polypeptide(L)'
;FPKAEKGNALALNAGLGNLGVSVMQFLVPIVITAGVFGAMGGAPVTLDDGSQLWMQNAGFIWVPFIILTTVAAWLGMNDIADAKASFREQAIIFSRFHNWMMCLLYTGTFGSFIGYSAGFPLLTRLMFPEVNALQYVFLGPLVGALSRAGTGWISDRFGGGRVTFWTFLGMIIAVFGVIAFLPSDGAGGSFLGFFVSFMALFLLTGIGNASTFQMIPAIMGREIPRLMPELNAAASRKQASRESAAIIAFTSAIAAYGAFFIPKLYGTSITMTGAPNAALWTFLGLYVICLIVTWVFYTRPGGLLHDI
;
A
#
# COMPACT_ATOMS: atom_id res chain seq x y z
N PHE A 1 -1.55 -13.66 -18.91
CA PHE A 1 -0.85 -12.52 -19.51
C PHE A 1 0.54 -12.92 -19.98
N PRO A 2 1.01 -12.40 -21.14
CA PRO A 2 2.38 -12.55 -21.59
C PRO A 2 3.39 -12.04 -20.55
N LYS A 3 4.63 -12.58 -20.56
CA LYS A 3 5.64 -12.16 -19.57
C LYS A 3 5.94 -10.66 -19.60
N ALA A 4 5.94 -10.06 -20.79
CA ALA A 4 6.20 -8.62 -20.97
C ALA A 4 5.13 -7.70 -20.37
N GLU A 5 3.90 -8.20 -20.15
CA GLU A 5 2.76 -7.42 -19.67
C GLU A 5 2.34 -7.81 -18.24
N LYS A 6 3.03 -8.77 -17.64
CA LYS A 6 2.64 -9.33 -16.34
C LYS A 6 2.74 -8.27 -15.22
N GLY A 7 3.78 -7.44 -15.24
CA GLY A 7 3.95 -6.37 -14.27
C GLY A 7 2.84 -5.33 -14.38
N ASN A 8 2.53 -4.90 -15.61
CA ASN A 8 1.45 -3.96 -15.87
C ASN A 8 0.08 -4.52 -15.46
N ALA A 9 -0.20 -5.80 -15.76
CA ALA A 9 -1.45 -6.45 -15.36
C ALA A 9 -1.59 -6.55 -13.83
N LEU A 10 -0.52 -6.88 -13.11
CA LEU A 10 -0.50 -6.91 -11.66
C LEU A 10 -0.69 -5.52 -11.05
N ALA A 11 -0.03 -4.50 -11.60
CA ALA A 11 -0.14 -3.12 -11.16
C ALA A 11 -1.56 -2.58 -11.36
N LEU A 12 -2.16 -2.83 -12.54
CA LEU A 12 -3.51 -2.39 -12.86
C LEU A 12 -4.54 -3.06 -11.95
N ASN A 13 -4.50 -4.39 -11.81
CA ASN A 13 -5.44 -5.12 -10.96
C ASN A 13 -5.37 -4.67 -9.49
N ALA A 14 -4.17 -4.60 -8.94
CA ALA A 14 -3.99 -4.22 -7.55
C ALA A 14 -4.19 -2.70 -7.33
N GLY A 15 -3.87 -1.86 -8.31
CA GLY A 15 -4.11 -0.42 -8.27
C GLY A 15 -5.59 -0.10 -8.27
N LEU A 16 -6.37 -0.69 -9.17
CA LEU A 16 -7.82 -0.53 -9.20
C LEU A 16 -8.49 -1.05 -7.92
N GLY A 17 -8.00 -2.17 -7.35
CA GLY A 17 -8.46 -2.65 -6.06
C GLY A 17 -8.24 -1.64 -4.93
N ASN A 18 -7.13 -0.91 -4.95
CA ASN A 18 -6.83 0.12 -3.94
C ASN A 18 -7.70 1.38 -4.06
N LEU A 19 -8.37 1.64 -5.20
CA LEU A 19 -9.33 2.74 -5.33
C LEU A 19 -10.46 2.66 -4.28
N GLY A 20 -10.81 1.45 -3.83
CA GLY A 20 -11.81 1.26 -2.79
C GLY A 20 -11.53 2.05 -1.51
N VAL A 21 -10.26 2.26 -1.15
CA VAL A 21 -9.87 3.07 0.01
C VAL A 21 -10.28 4.52 -0.17
N SER A 22 -10.01 5.09 -1.35
CA SER A 22 -10.40 6.47 -1.68
C SER A 22 -11.92 6.63 -1.77
N VAL A 23 -12.59 5.69 -2.43
CA VAL A 23 -14.06 5.68 -2.56
C VAL A 23 -14.72 5.62 -1.18
N MET A 24 -14.22 4.77 -0.28
CA MET A 24 -14.71 4.69 1.08
C MET A 24 -14.53 6.02 1.83
N GLN A 25 -13.34 6.62 1.77
CA GLN A 25 -13.06 7.90 2.46
C GLN A 25 -13.89 9.06 1.91
N PHE A 26 -14.28 9.01 0.64
CA PHE A 26 -15.17 10.00 0.02
C PHE A 26 -16.63 9.76 0.38
N LEU A 27 -17.12 8.52 0.26
CA LEU A 27 -18.55 8.21 0.40
C LEU A 27 -19.02 8.13 1.87
N VAL A 28 -18.21 7.56 2.77
CA VAL A 28 -18.63 7.33 4.15
C VAL A 28 -19.08 8.61 4.86
N PRO A 29 -18.34 9.75 4.79
CA PRO A 29 -18.79 11.00 5.41
C PRO A 29 -20.15 11.48 4.91
N ILE A 30 -20.50 11.18 3.65
CA ILE A 30 -21.78 11.57 3.04
C ILE A 30 -22.90 10.61 3.51
N VAL A 31 -22.64 9.32 3.48
CA VAL A 31 -23.67 8.29 3.74
C VAL A 31 -24.09 8.26 5.22
N ILE A 32 -23.18 8.56 6.14
CA ILE A 32 -23.51 8.60 7.56
C ILE A 32 -24.43 9.78 7.95
N THR A 33 -24.55 10.82 7.11
CA THR A 33 -25.44 11.96 7.36
C THR A 33 -26.87 11.72 6.83
N ALA A 34 -27.13 10.62 6.15
CA ALA A 34 -28.41 10.33 5.52
C ALA A 34 -29.05 9.05 6.09
N GLY A 35 -30.34 9.08 6.39
CA GLY A 35 -31.11 7.92 6.83
C GLY A 35 -31.50 6.98 5.68
N VAL A 36 -30.52 6.61 4.83
CA VAL A 36 -30.75 5.91 3.54
C VAL A 36 -31.32 4.52 3.71
N PHE A 37 -31.03 3.82 4.81
CA PHE A 37 -31.46 2.44 5.02
C PHE A 37 -32.73 2.33 5.88
N GLY A 38 -33.38 3.44 6.22
CA GLY A 38 -34.63 3.47 6.98
C GLY A 38 -34.54 2.67 8.28
N ALA A 39 -35.55 1.85 8.54
CA ALA A 39 -35.64 1.03 9.76
C ALA A 39 -34.49 -0.01 9.88
N MET A 40 -33.91 -0.49 8.76
CA MET A 40 -32.77 -1.40 8.78
C MET A 40 -31.48 -0.68 9.19
N GLY A 41 -31.39 0.62 9.00
CA GLY A 41 -30.26 1.44 9.39
C GLY A 41 -30.15 1.71 10.89
N GLY A 42 -31.13 1.34 11.69
CA GLY A 42 -31.17 1.59 13.13
C GLY A 42 -31.32 3.09 13.50
N ALA A 43 -31.21 3.39 14.79
CA ALA A 43 -31.33 4.76 15.28
C ALA A 43 -30.05 5.57 15.01
N PRO A 44 -30.19 6.86 14.66
CA PRO A 44 -29.02 7.75 14.53
C PRO A 44 -28.43 8.11 15.89
N VAL A 45 -27.17 8.47 15.89
CA VAL A 45 -26.54 9.21 17.01
C VAL A 45 -26.83 10.68 16.81
N THR A 46 -27.41 11.32 17.81
CA THR A 46 -27.66 12.77 17.81
C THR A 46 -26.46 13.47 18.42
N LEU A 47 -25.88 14.42 17.70
CA LEU A 47 -24.78 15.26 18.17
C LEU A 47 -25.33 16.46 19.00
N ASP A 48 -24.44 17.17 19.70
CA ASP A 48 -24.78 18.31 20.55
C ASP A 48 -25.42 19.47 19.77
N ASP A 49 -25.14 19.58 18.47
CA ASP A 49 -25.73 20.57 17.55
C ASP A 49 -27.11 20.16 17.00
N GLY A 50 -27.63 19.00 17.42
CA GLY A 50 -28.91 18.44 16.97
C GLY A 50 -28.82 17.68 15.63
N SER A 51 -27.67 17.64 14.98
CA SER A 51 -27.47 16.84 13.77
C SER A 51 -27.52 15.33 14.07
N GLN A 52 -27.97 14.54 13.10
CA GLN A 52 -28.10 13.09 13.25
C GLN A 52 -27.09 12.36 12.34
N LEU A 53 -26.40 11.37 12.92
CA LEU A 53 -25.43 10.54 12.22
C LEU A 53 -25.80 9.07 12.32
N TRP A 54 -25.92 8.41 11.17
CA TRP A 54 -26.11 6.96 11.05
C TRP A 54 -24.78 6.27 10.83
N MET A 55 -23.97 6.12 11.89
CA MET A 55 -22.62 5.54 11.82
C MET A 55 -22.59 4.15 11.17
N GLN A 56 -23.63 3.35 11.39
CA GLN A 56 -23.81 2.01 10.82
C GLN A 56 -23.91 2.01 9.29
N ASN A 57 -24.32 3.12 8.68
CA ASN A 57 -24.39 3.25 7.22
C ASN A 57 -23.02 3.15 6.56
N ALA A 58 -21.94 3.47 7.30
CA ALA A 58 -20.57 3.27 6.85
C ALA A 58 -20.28 1.81 6.45
N GLY A 59 -20.92 0.85 7.11
CA GLY A 59 -20.83 -0.57 6.76
C GLY A 59 -21.94 -1.03 5.80
N PHE A 60 -23.18 -0.62 6.05
CA PHE A 60 -24.33 -1.09 5.26
C PHE A 60 -24.26 -0.75 3.77
N ILE A 61 -23.67 0.38 3.41
CA ILE A 61 -23.50 0.77 1.98
C ILE A 61 -22.77 -0.29 1.17
N TRP A 62 -21.87 -1.05 1.79
CA TRP A 62 -21.04 -2.05 1.08
C TRP A 62 -21.74 -3.39 0.91
N VAL A 63 -22.77 -3.69 1.71
CA VAL A 63 -23.45 -4.99 1.69
C VAL A 63 -24.02 -5.34 0.31
N PRO A 64 -24.75 -4.44 -0.41
CA PRO A 64 -25.24 -4.75 -1.76
C PRO A 64 -24.11 -5.04 -2.75
N PHE A 65 -22.99 -4.29 -2.68
CA PHE A 65 -21.83 -4.49 -3.55
C PHE A 65 -21.12 -5.82 -3.23
N ILE A 66 -21.01 -6.20 -1.96
CA ILE A 66 -20.45 -7.49 -1.55
C ILE A 66 -21.31 -8.64 -2.08
N ILE A 67 -22.62 -8.55 -1.95
CA ILE A 67 -23.55 -9.56 -2.48
C ILE A 67 -23.40 -9.65 -4.00
N LEU A 68 -23.43 -8.52 -4.69
CA LEU A 68 -23.29 -8.47 -6.15
C LEU A 68 -21.98 -9.10 -6.63
N THR A 69 -20.86 -8.73 -6.00
CA THR A 69 -19.53 -9.27 -6.37
C THR A 69 -19.40 -10.75 -6.01
N THR A 70 -20.01 -11.21 -4.92
CA THR A 70 -20.06 -12.62 -4.55
C THR A 70 -20.83 -13.45 -5.59
N VAL A 71 -22.00 -12.97 -6.00
CA VAL A 71 -22.79 -13.61 -7.06
C VAL A 71 -22.04 -13.60 -8.39
N ALA A 72 -21.45 -12.48 -8.75
CA ALA A 72 -20.65 -12.37 -9.98
C ALA A 72 -19.43 -13.32 -9.97
N ALA A 73 -18.77 -13.47 -8.84
CA ALA A 73 -17.67 -14.44 -8.69
C ALA A 73 -18.16 -15.89 -8.79
N TRP A 74 -19.29 -16.20 -8.14
CA TRP A 74 -19.90 -17.53 -8.18
C TRP A 74 -20.30 -17.94 -9.59
N LEU A 75 -20.87 -17.03 -10.37
CA LEU A 75 -21.34 -17.33 -11.73
C LEU A 75 -20.25 -17.20 -12.81
N GLY A 76 -19.28 -16.34 -12.61
CA GLY A 76 -18.30 -15.96 -13.64
C GLY A 76 -16.87 -16.48 -13.44
N MET A 77 -16.54 -16.99 -12.25
CA MET A 77 -15.19 -17.48 -11.96
C MET A 77 -15.13 -19.00 -11.94
N ASN A 78 -14.04 -19.56 -12.47
CA ASN A 78 -13.77 -20.98 -12.47
C ASN A 78 -12.64 -21.33 -11.49
N ASP A 79 -12.76 -22.48 -10.82
CA ASP A 79 -11.67 -23.04 -10.02
C ASP A 79 -10.49 -23.45 -10.91
N ILE A 80 -9.32 -22.90 -10.64
CA ILE A 80 -8.10 -23.25 -11.35
C ILE A 80 -7.44 -24.41 -10.60
N ALA A 81 -7.44 -25.61 -11.21
CA ALA A 81 -6.93 -26.84 -10.60
C ALA A 81 -5.44 -26.72 -10.16
N ASP A 82 -4.62 -26.03 -10.95
CA ASP A 82 -3.19 -25.82 -10.68
C ASP A 82 -2.91 -24.77 -9.57
N ALA A 83 -3.91 -24.03 -9.12
CA ALA A 83 -3.76 -23.02 -8.06
C ALA A 83 -3.92 -23.60 -6.65
N LYS A 84 -4.21 -24.90 -6.52
CA LYS A 84 -4.36 -25.57 -5.22
C LYS A 84 -2.98 -25.98 -4.69
N ALA A 85 -2.44 -25.18 -3.78
CA ALA A 85 -1.22 -25.50 -3.04
C ALA A 85 -1.53 -25.62 -1.55
N SER A 86 -0.99 -26.64 -0.87
CA SER A 86 -1.13 -26.79 0.58
C SER A 86 -0.29 -25.74 1.30
N PHE A 87 -0.65 -25.42 2.55
CA PHE A 87 0.16 -24.54 3.39
C PHE A 87 1.61 -25.03 3.52
N ARG A 88 1.81 -26.34 3.66
CA ARG A 88 3.15 -26.95 3.77
C ARG A 88 4.00 -26.70 2.52
N GLU A 89 3.41 -26.78 1.34
CA GLU A 89 4.10 -26.48 0.07
C GLU A 89 4.46 -25.01 -0.06
N GLN A 90 3.60 -24.11 0.43
CA GLN A 90 3.84 -22.68 0.42
C GLN A 90 4.84 -22.24 1.49
N ALA A 91 4.93 -22.95 2.63
CA ALA A 91 5.82 -22.61 3.74
C ALA A 91 7.31 -22.59 3.38
N ILE A 92 7.70 -23.16 2.22
CA ILE A 92 9.08 -23.11 1.71
C ILE A 92 9.59 -21.65 1.56
N ILE A 93 8.70 -20.69 1.34
CA ILE A 93 9.07 -19.27 1.19
C ILE A 93 9.75 -18.71 2.44
N PHE A 94 9.49 -19.26 3.62
CA PHE A 94 10.10 -18.80 4.88
C PHE A 94 11.60 -19.10 4.93
N SER A 95 12.09 -20.08 4.16
CA SER A 95 13.52 -20.35 3.99
C SER A 95 14.18 -19.47 2.92
N ARG A 96 13.40 -18.72 2.14
CA ARG A 96 13.91 -17.87 1.06
C ARG A 96 14.33 -16.51 1.61
N PHE A 97 15.60 -16.17 1.49
CA PHE A 97 16.13 -14.86 1.93
C PHE A 97 15.38 -13.68 1.31
N HIS A 98 15.13 -13.73 0.00
CA HIS A 98 14.45 -12.66 -0.71
C HIS A 98 12.98 -12.47 -0.33
N ASN A 99 12.33 -13.50 0.27
CA ASN A 99 11.00 -13.31 0.87
C ASN A 99 11.00 -12.23 1.97
N TRP A 100 11.98 -12.29 2.87
CA TRP A 100 12.09 -11.33 3.97
C TRP A 100 12.51 -9.93 3.51
N MET A 101 13.40 -9.87 2.51
CA MET A 101 13.76 -8.59 1.89
C MET A 101 12.54 -7.95 1.22
N MET A 102 11.73 -8.72 0.51
CA MET A 102 10.49 -8.21 -0.10
C MET A 102 9.43 -7.84 0.93
N CYS A 103 9.33 -8.55 2.06
CA CYS A 103 8.49 -8.11 3.18
C CYS A 103 8.88 -6.72 3.68
N LEU A 104 10.17 -6.46 3.85
CA LEU A 104 10.67 -5.15 4.26
C LEU A 104 10.37 -4.07 3.23
N LEU A 105 10.72 -4.29 1.96
CA LEU A 105 10.52 -3.31 0.89
C LEU A 105 9.03 -3.03 0.64
N TYR A 106 8.20 -4.07 0.67
CA TYR A 106 6.77 -3.89 0.47
C TYR A 106 6.08 -3.26 1.68
N THR A 107 6.60 -3.46 2.89
CA THR A 107 6.18 -2.68 4.07
C THR A 107 6.53 -1.20 3.90
N GLY A 108 7.71 -0.89 3.35
CA GLY A 108 8.11 0.47 3.03
C GLY A 108 7.22 1.14 1.98
N THR A 109 6.70 0.41 1.01
CA THR A 109 5.83 0.96 -0.06
C THR A 109 4.34 0.79 0.27
N PHE A 110 3.83 -0.44 0.27
CA PHE A 110 2.40 -0.72 0.48
C PHE A 110 1.97 -0.49 1.93
N GLY A 111 2.83 -0.85 2.90
CA GLY A 111 2.57 -0.55 4.31
C GLY A 111 2.43 0.95 4.55
N SER A 112 3.27 1.75 3.91
CA SER A 112 3.17 3.21 3.95
C SER A 112 1.91 3.73 3.27
N PHE A 113 1.56 3.19 2.09
CA PHE A 113 0.32 3.57 1.40
C PHE A 113 -0.92 3.38 2.29
N ILE A 114 -1.10 2.17 2.83
CA ILE A 114 -2.25 1.87 3.69
C ILE A 114 -2.18 2.66 5.01
N GLY A 115 -0.99 2.74 5.60
CA GLY A 115 -0.80 3.44 6.86
C GLY A 115 -1.02 4.94 6.75
N TYR A 116 -0.55 5.56 5.67
CA TYR A 116 -0.85 6.97 5.41
C TYR A 116 -2.32 7.18 5.07
N SER A 117 -2.96 6.27 4.35
CA SER A 117 -4.40 6.34 4.10
C SER A 117 -5.20 6.37 5.41
N ALA A 118 -4.78 5.63 6.42
CA ALA A 118 -5.41 5.62 7.74
C ALA A 118 -4.96 6.80 8.63
N GLY A 119 -3.70 7.23 8.54
CA GLY A 119 -3.10 8.23 9.42
C GLY A 119 -3.25 9.67 8.94
N PHE A 120 -3.33 9.92 7.64
CA PHE A 120 -3.40 11.26 7.06
C PHE A 120 -4.63 12.07 7.52
N PRO A 121 -5.85 11.47 7.62
CA PRO A 121 -7.00 12.18 8.17
C PRO A 121 -6.79 12.65 9.61
N LEU A 122 -6.24 11.78 10.46
CA LEU A 122 -5.95 12.08 11.84
C LEU A 122 -4.91 13.22 11.96
N LEU A 123 -3.82 13.09 11.20
CA LEU A 123 -2.73 14.05 11.23
C LEU A 123 -3.17 15.43 10.73
N THR A 124 -3.95 15.48 9.64
CA THR A 124 -4.51 16.74 9.13
C THR A 124 -5.40 17.41 10.15
N ARG A 125 -6.31 16.66 10.80
CA ARG A 125 -7.23 17.19 11.81
C ARG A 125 -6.50 17.75 13.04
N LEU A 126 -5.42 17.10 13.46
CA LEU A 126 -4.68 17.50 14.66
C LEU A 126 -3.73 18.68 14.40
N MET A 127 -3.09 18.70 13.24
CA MET A 127 -2.07 19.70 12.92
C MET A 127 -2.63 20.96 12.24
N PHE A 128 -3.77 20.84 11.57
CA PHE A 128 -4.44 21.92 10.83
C PHE A 128 -5.95 21.92 11.17
N PRO A 129 -6.34 22.23 12.41
CA PRO A 129 -7.74 22.14 12.86
C PRO A 129 -8.68 23.09 12.10
N GLU A 130 -8.16 24.15 11.48
CA GLU A 130 -8.90 25.08 10.62
C GLU A 130 -9.30 24.48 9.27
N VAL A 131 -8.67 23.35 8.88
CA VAL A 131 -8.94 22.70 7.60
C VAL A 131 -9.95 21.58 7.80
N ASN A 132 -11.00 21.58 6.97
CA ASN A 132 -11.91 20.45 6.92
C ASN A 132 -11.23 19.23 6.24
N ALA A 133 -10.59 18.40 7.05
CA ALA A 133 -9.84 17.25 6.58
C ALA A 133 -10.65 16.31 5.67
N LEU A 134 -11.97 16.14 5.94
CA LEU A 134 -12.83 15.24 5.19
C LEU A 134 -12.96 15.60 3.70
N GLN A 135 -12.72 16.86 3.34
CA GLN A 135 -12.77 17.31 1.93
C GLN A 135 -11.54 16.90 1.13
N TYR A 136 -10.43 16.54 1.76
CA TYR A 136 -9.15 16.34 1.08
C TYR A 136 -8.56 14.92 1.26
N VAL A 137 -8.94 14.23 2.34
CA VAL A 137 -8.25 12.97 2.73
C VAL A 137 -8.35 11.87 1.70
N PHE A 138 -9.45 11.78 0.97
CA PHE A 138 -9.65 10.77 -0.09
C PHE A 138 -8.69 10.93 -1.27
N LEU A 139 -8.15 12.14 -1.49
CA LEU A 139 -7.22 12.43 -2.59
C LEU A 139 -5.89 11.68 -2.44
N GLY A 140 -5.41 11.46 -1.22
CA GLY A 140 -4.20 10.71 -0.98
C GLY A 140 -4.25 9.27 -1.53
N PRO A 141 -5.16 8.42 -1.02
CA PRO A 141 -5.35 7.09 -1.57
C PRO A 141 -5.71 7.06 -3.06
N LEU A 142 -6.45 8.08 -3.56
CA LEU A 142 -6.75 8.21 -4.98
C LEU A 142 -5.48 8.33 -5.81
N VAL A 143 -4.61 9.28 -5.46
CA VAL A 143 -3.33 9.51 -6.15
C VAL A 143 -2.47 8.25 -6.11
N GLY A 144 -2.35 7.59 -4.93
CA GLY A 144 -1.57 6.39 -4.78
C GLY A 144 -2.12 5.19 -5.57
N ALA A 145 -3.44 5.02 -5.62
CA ALA A 145 -4.07 3.94 -6.38
C ALA A 145 -3.92 4.16 -7.90
N LEU A 146 -4.16 5.37 -8.38
CA LEU A 146 -4.00 5.72 -9.79
C LEU A 146 -2.54 5.65 -10.24
N SER A 147 -1.59 6.11 -9.42
CA SER A 147 -0.16 5.99 -9.73
C SER A 147 0.26 4.53 -9.80
N ARG A 148 -0.20 3.67 -8.88
CA ARG A 148 0.06 2.23 -8.94
C ARG A 148 -0.48 1.61 -10.22
N ALA A 149 -1.73 1.90 -10.59
CA ALA A 149 -2.35 1.37 -11.80
C ALA A 149 -1.67 1.85 -13.08
N GLY A 150 -1.27 3.13 -13.11
CA GLY A 150 -0.73 3.79 -14.31
C GLY A 150 0.78 3.63 -14.52
N THR A 151 1.55 3.16 -13.54
CA THR A 151 3.02 3.17 -13.60
C THR A 151 3.68 1.78 -13.71
N GLY A 152 2.91 0.71 -13.81
CA GLY A 152 3.45 -0.65 -13.96
C GLY A 152 4.43 -0.80 -15.12
N TRP A 153 4.15 -0.14 -16.25
CA TRP A 153 5.01 -0.13 -17.43
C TRP A 153 6.40 0.51 -17.19
N ILE A 154 6.52 1.42 -16.22
CA ILE A 154 7.80 2.04 -15.86
C ILE A 154 8.77 0.98 -15.33
N SER A 155 8.26 0.13 -14.47
CA SER A 155 9.03 -0.98 -13.91
C SER A 155 9.37 -2.05 -14.96
N ASP A 156 8.46 -2.32 -15.90
CA ASP A 156 8.70 -3.24 -17.01
C ASP A 156 9.83 -2.71 -17.93
N ARG A 157 9.93 -1.38 -18.08
CA ARG A 157 10.92 -0.74 -18.97
C ARG A 157 12.27 -0.52 -18.32
N PHE A 158 12.30 -0.07 -17.06
CA PHE A 158 13.53 0.40 -16.39
C PHE A 158 14.07 -0.58 -15.35
N GLY A 159 13.32 -1.66 -15.06
CA GLY A 159 13.62 -2.62 -14.00
C GLY A 159 13.02 -2.21 -12.65
N GLY A 160 12.40 -3.17 -11.98
CA GLY A 160 11.72 -2.94 -10.70
C GLY A 160 12.66 -2.44 -9.60
N GLY A 161 13.90 -2.97 -9.55
CA GLY A 161 14.89 -2.57 -8.57
C GLY A 161 15.30 -1.09 -8.68
N ARG A 162 15.54 -0.61 -9.91
CA ARG A 162 15.90 0.81 -10.14
C ARG A 162 14.74 1.73 -9.80
N VAL A 163 13.54 1.39 -10.23
CA VAL A 163 12.33 2.18 -9.93
C VAL A 163 12.11 2.24 -8.42
N THR A 164 12.23 1.11 -7.71
CA THR A 164 12.09 1.04 -6.25
C THR A 164 13.15 1.89 -5.54
N PHE A 165 14.40 1.89 -6.01
CA PHE A 165 15.45 2.72 -5.46
C PHE A 165 15.12 4.22 -5.53
N TRP A 166 14.76 4.72 -6.71
CA TRP A 166 14.39 6.13 -6.89
C TRP A 166 13.11 6.49 -6.14
N THR A 167 12.19 5.54 -6.01
CA THR A 167 10.97 5.72 -5.21
C THR A 167 11.31 5.96 -3.74
N PHE A 168 12.16 5.15 -3.11
CA PHE A 168 12.54 5.37 -1.71
C PHE A 168 13.32 6.68 -1.52
N LEU A 169 14.18 7.03 -2.45
CA LEU A 169 14.86 8.34 -2.40
C LEU A 169 13.85 9.50 -2.44
N GLY A 170 12.88 9.44 -3.36
CA GLY A 170 11.80 10.42 -3.44
C GLY A 170 10.95 10.48 -2.17
N MET A 171 10.63 9.31 -1.58
CA MET A 171 9.87 9.24 -0.32
C MET A 171 10.63 9.89 0.84
N ILE A 172 11.95 9.71 0.93
CA ILE A 172 12.80 10.38 1.92
C ILE A 172 12.68 11.90 1.77
N ILE A 173 12.81 12.42 0.54
CA ILE A 173 12.69 13.86 0.25
C ILE A 173 11.28 14.37 0.61
N ALA A 174 10.24 13.60 0.28
CA ALA A 174 8.86 13.98 0.57
C ALA A 174 8.56 14.01 2.08
N VAL A 175 9.15 13.08 2.88
CA VAL A 175 9.04 13.13 4.35
C VAL A 175 9.70 14.39 4.92
N PHE A 176 10.86 14.79 4.41
CA PHE A 176 11.46 16.08 4.80
C PHE A 176 10.53 17.25 4.47
N GLY A 177 9.86 17.22 3.30
CA GLY A 177 8.84 18.21 2.96
C GLY A 177 7.68 18.22 3.96
N VAL A 178 7.16 17.04 4.35
CA VAL A 178 6.11 16.95 5.38
C VAL A 178 6.58 17.58 6.69
N ILE A 179 7.77 17.24 7.18
CA ILE A 179 8.33 17.78 8.43
C ILE A 179 8.49 19.31 8.34
N ALA A 180 8.99 19.81 7.21
CA ALA A 180 9.28 21.25 7.03
C ALA A 180 8.00 22.11 7.01
N PHE A 181 6.87 21.56 6.59
CA PHE A 181 5.60 22.30 6.51
C PHE A 181 4.65 22.02 7.67
N LEU A 182 5.01 21.17 8.63
CA LEU A 182 4.24 21.01 9.86
C LEU A 182 4.33 22.26 10.76
N PRO A 183 3.27 22.58 11.48
CA PRO A 183 3.34 23.61 12.54
C PRO A 183 4.37 23.20 13.61
N SER A 184 5.15 24.19 14.07
CA SER A 184 6.04 24.05 15.22
C SER A 184 5.46 24.81 16.40
N ASP A 185 5.40 24.17 17.58
CA ASP A 185 4.88 24.76 18.83
C ASP A 185 3.46 25.36 18.69
N GLY A 186 2.63 24.74 17.85
CA GLY A 186 1.25 25.19 17.62
C GLY A 186 1.10 26.44 16.75
N ALA A 187 2.19 26.93 16.16
CA ALA A 187 2.18 28.10 15.29
C ALA A 187 2.95 27.85 13.98
N GLY A 188 2.59 28.61 12.96
CA GLY A 188 3.22 28.50 11.64
C GLY A 188 2.78 27.26 10.86
N GLY A 189 3.65 26.76 10.00
CA GLY A 189 3.34 25.69 9.09
C GLY A 189 2.60 26.15 7.84
N SER A 190 2.45 25.24 6.88
CA SER A 190 1.70 25.50 5.65
C SER A 190 0.90 24.26 5.28
N PHE A 191 -0.42 24.33 5.36
CA PHE A 191 -1.28 23.22 4.94
C PHE A 191 -1.03 22.85 3.49
N LEU A 192 -0.87 23.80 2.59
CA LEU A 192 -0.60 23.52 1.18
C LEU A 192 0.72 22.76 0.98
N GLY A 193 1.80 23.20 1.62
CA GLY A 193 3.10 22.52 1.55
C GLY A 193 3.04 21.11 2.14
N PHE A 194 2.42 20.95 3.30
CA PHE A 194 2.15 19.67 3.94
C PHE A 194 1.33 18.75 3.01
N PHE A 195 0.22 19.25 2.47
CA PHE A 195 -0.66 18.49 1.58
C PHE A 195 0.08 18.02 0.32
N VAL A 196 0.79 18.92 -0.36
CA VAL A 196 1.55 18.57 -1.57
C VAL A 196 2.63 17.54 -1.27
N SER A 197 3.33 17.66 -0.14
CA SER A 197 4.34 16.68 0.29
C SER A 197 3.72 15.32 0.57
N PHE A 198 2.53 15.26 1.19
CA PHE A 198 1.78 14.01 1.37
C PHE A 198 1.27 13.44 0.05
N MET A 199 0.79 14.27 -0.88
CA MET A 199 0.41 13.79 -2.21
C MET A 199 1.60 13.20 -2.96
N ALA A 200 2.78 13.79 -2.83
CA ALA A 200 4.03 13.21 -3.37
C ALA A 200 4.34 11.85 -2.71
N LEU A 201 4.17 11.71 -1.39
CA LEU A 201 4.32 10.42 -0.71
C LEU A 201 3.32 9.38 -1.26
N PHE A 202 2.05 9.72 -1.41
CA PHE A 202 1.07 8.82 -1.98
C PHE A 202 1.39 8.42 -3.42
N LEU A 203 1.79 9.37 -4.25
CA LEU A 203 2.24 9.08 -5.62
C LEU A 203 3.39 8.06 -5.62
N LEU A 204 4.43 8.34 -4.83
CA LEU A 204 5.63 7.50 -4.75
C LEU A 204 5.33 6.12 -4.15
N THR A 205 4.47 6.04 -3.12
CA THR A 205 4.05 4.72 -2.59
C THR A 205 3.32 3.91 -3.65
N GLY A 206 2.51 4.52 -4.50
CA GLY A 206 1.84 3.84 -5.61
C GLY A 206 2.83 3.29 -6.64
N ILE A 207 3.80 4.11 -7.07
CA ILE A 207 4.90 3.68 -7.97
C ILE A 207 5.70 2.54 -7.33
N GLY A 208 6.07 2.69 -6.05
CA GLY A 208 6.79 1.68 -5.30
C GLY A 208 6.01 0.37 -5.15
N ASN A 209 4.70 0.45 -4.96
CA ASN A 209 3.84 -0.72 -4.89
C ASN A 209 3.85 -1.52 -6.21
N ALA A 210 3.82 -0.84 -7.35
CA ALA A 210 3.91 -1.49 -8.65
C ALA A 210 5.29 -2.14 -8.84
N SER A 211 6.38 -1.40 -8.57
CA SER A 211 7.75 -1.86 -8.80
C SER A 211 8.14 -3.03 -7.89
N THR A 212 7.85 -2.95 -6.58
CA THR A 212 8.16 -4.05 -5.63
C THR A 212 7.38 -5.32 -5.93
N PHE A 213 6.13 -5.21 -6.36
CA PHE A 213 5.33 -6.38 -6.76
C PHE A 213 5.92 -7.10 -7.97
N GLN A 214 6.40 -6.33 -8.95
CA GLN A 214 7.02 -6.86 -10.16
C GLN A 214 8.38 -7.52 -9.87
N MET A 215 9.14 -7.02 -8.90
CA MET A 215 10.42 -7.61 -8.51
C MET A 215 10.28 -9.08 -8.07
N ILE A 216 9.19 -9.44 -7.37
CA ILE A 216 9.03 -10.79 -6.79
C ILE A 216 9.14 -11.91 -7.85
N PRO A 217 8.33 -11.93 -8.93
CA PRO A 217 8.46 -12.96 -9.96
C PRO A 217 9.79 -12.87 -10.73
N ALA A 218 10.39 -11.68 -10.88
CA ALA A 218 11.69 -11.53 -11.51
C ALA A 218 12.81 -12.15 -10.66
N ILE A 219 12.78 -11.91 -9.34
CA ILE A 219 13.71 -12.51 -8.36
C ILE A 219 13.59 -14.04 -8.40
N MET A 220 12.39 -14.59 -8.21
CA MET A 220 12.19 -16.03 -8.15
C MET A 220 12.53 -16.70 -9.48
N GLY A 221 12.30 -16.02 -10.60
CA GLY A 221 12.71 -16.52 -11.92
C GLY A 221 14.22 -16.69 -12.09
N ARG A 222 15.04 -15.92 -11.37
CA ARG A 222 16.51 -16.03 -11.35
C ARG A 222 17.02 -16.93 -10.23
N GLU A 223 16.35 -16.95 -9.07
CA GLU A 223 16.77 -17.70 -7.88
C GLU A 223 16.45 -19.20 -7.97
N ILE A 224 15.25 -19.59 -8.43
CA ILE A 224 14.85 -21.00 -8.45
C ILE A 224 15.80 -21.87 -9.29
N PRO A 225 16.24 -21.47 -10.51
CA PRO A 225 17.23 -22.26 -11.27
C PRO A 225 18.57 -22.44 -10.54
N ARG A 226 18.93 -21.53 -9.64
CA ARG A 226 20.17 -21.62 -8.84
C ARG A 226 20.01 -22.49 -7.60
N LEU A 227 18.84 -22.40 -6.94
CA LEU A 227 18.55 -23.14 -5.72
C LEU A 227 18.17 -24.60 -5.98
N MET A 228 17.67 -24.89 -7.18
CA MET A 228 17.17 -26.19 -7.61
C MET A 228 17.67 -26.52 -9.03
N PRO A 229 19.00 -26.70 -9.20
CA PRO A 229 19.59 -26.91 -10.53
C PRO A 229 19.17 -28.23 -11.18
N GLU A 230 18.65 -29.17 -10.38
CA GLU A 230 18.11 -30.46 -10.84
C GLU A 230 16.79 -30.35 -11.60
N LEU A 231 16.08 -29.23 -11.47
CA LEU A 231 14.82 -29.04 -12.18
C LEU A 231 15.04 -28.66 -13.64
N ASN A 232 14.29 -29.29 -14.54
CA ASN A 232 14.26 -28.86 -15.93
C ASN A 232 13.62 -27.43 -16.04
N ALA A 233 13.82 -26.77 -17.18
CA ALA A 233 13.38 -25.40 -17.39
C ALA A 233 11.86 -25.17 -17.21
N ALA A 234 11.03 -26.18 -17.49
CA ALA A 234 9.58 -26.09 -17.31
C ALA A 234 9.19 -26.21 -15.83
N ALA A 235 9.76 -27.17 -15.12
CA ALA A 235 9.53 -27.37 -13.69
C ALA A 235 10.04 -26.18 -12.87
N SER A 236 11.22 -25.65 -13.21
CA SER A 236 11.80 -24.46 -12.58
C SER A 236 10.89 -23.24 -12.74
N ARG A 237 10.35 -22.99 -13.94
CA ARG A 237 9.37 -21.91 -14.15
C ARG A 237 8.09 -22.11 -13.37
N LYS A 238 7.56 -23.33 -13.28
CA LYS A 238 6.35 -23.65 -12.50
C LYS A 238 6.61 -23.39 -11.02
N GLN A 239 7.76 -23.82 -10.49
CA GLN A 239 8.15 -23.60 -9.10
C GLN A 239 8.34 -22.10 -8.79
N ALA A 240 9.05 -21.35 -9.64
CA ALA A 240 9.22 -19.91 -9.50
C ALA A 240 7.87 -19.17 -9.46
N SER A 241 6.92 -19.58 -10.30
CA SER A 241 5.57 -18.99 -10.32
C SER A 241 4.80 -19.28 -9.02
N ARG A 242 4.88 -20.50 -8.50
CA ARG A 242 4.24 -20.92 -7.23
C ARG A 242 4.81 -20.16 -6.04
N GLU A 243 6.14 -20.12 -5.91
CA GLU A 243 6.79 -19.39 -4.82
C GLU A 243 6.55 -17.88 -4.93
N SER A 244 6.55 -17.31 -6.13
CA SER A 244 6.20 -15.89 -6.34
C SER A 244 4.80 -15.58 -5.85
N ALA A 245 3.81 -16.40 -6.14
CA ALA A 245 2.43 -16.19 -5.68
C ALA A 245 2.34 -16.26 -4.15
N ALA A 246 3.02 -17.21 -3.52
CA ALA A 246 3.06 -17.33 -2.06
C ALA A 246 3.78 -16.13 -1.40
N ILE A 247 4.91 -15.67 -1.96
CA ILE A 247 5.65 -14.49 -1.48
C ILE A 247 4.79 -13.24 -1.62
N ILE A 248 4.12 -13.03 -2.75
CA ILE A 248 3.21 -11.89 -2.97
C ILE A 248 2.12 -11.86 -1.90
N ALA A 249 1.48 -13.00 -1.62
CA ALA A 249 0.44 -13.08 -0.61
C ALA A 249 0.98 -12.79 0.80
N PHE A 250 2.10 -13.40 1.17
CA PHE A 250 2.70 -13.24 2.49
C PHE A 250 3.22 -11.81 2.72
N THR A 251 3.96 -11.24 1.76
CA THR A 251 4.46 -9.86 1.86
C THR A 251 3.33 -8.84 1.94
N SER A 252 2.22 -9.09 1.23
CA SER A 252 1.03 -8.24 1.30
C SER A 252 0.36 -8.28 2.67
N ALA A 253 0.27 -9.47 3.27
CA ALA A 253 -0.27 -9.63 4.61
C ALA A 253 0.58 -8.90 5.67
N ILE A 254 1.91 -9.05 5.60
CA ILE A 254 2.84 -8.34 6.51
C ILE A 254 2.75 -6.82 6.32
N ALA A 255 2.79 -6.35 5.08
CA ALA A 255 2.75 -4.92 4.79
C ALA A 255 1.40 -4.27 5.20
N ALA A 256 0.28 -5.01 5.18
CA ALA A 256 -1.02 -4.51 5.61
C ALA A 256 -1.05 -4.04 7.07
N TYR A 257 -0.16 -4.55 7.93
CA TYR A 257 -0.01 -4.04 9.30
C TYR A 257 0.42 -2.57 9.37
N GLY A 258 0.89 -1.98 8.27
CA GLY A 258 1.11 -0.54 8.17
C GLY A 258 -0.12 0.29 8.55
N ALA A 259 -1.33 -0.21 8.25
CA ALA A 259 -2.60 0.42 8.64
C ALA A 259 -2.76 0.57 10.18
N PHE A 260 -2.15 -0.32 10.95
CA PHE A 260 -2.15 -0.27 12.41
C PHE A 260 -0.97 0.54 12.94
N PHE A 261 0.25 0.23 12.48
CA PHE A 261 1.46 0.81 13.07
C PHE A 261 1.62 2.30 12.77
N ILE A 262 1.31 2.77 11.57
CA ILE A 262 1.53 4.18 11.21
C ILE A 262 0.63 5.13 11.99
N PRO A 263 -0.71 4.96 12.05
CA PRO A 263 -1.55 5.79 12.90
C PRO A 263 -1.20 5.69 14.39
N LYS A 264 -0.83 4.48 14.85
CA LYS A 264 -0.40 4.26 16.23
C LYS A 264 0.88 5.04 16.55
N LEU A 265 1.85 5.05 15.65
CA LEU A 265 3.09 5.81 15.83
C LEU A 265 2.84 7.32 15.82
N TYR A 266 1.96 7.83 14.98
CA TYR A 266 1.53 9.23 15.04
C TYR A 266 0.92 9.56 16.40
N GLY A 267 -0.06 8.77 16.84
CA GLY A 267 -0.71 8.99 18.14
C GLY A 267 0.30 8.94 19.30
N THR A 268 1.19 7.95 19.32
CA THR A 268 2.23 7.82 20.34
C THR A 268 3.21 9.01 20.30
N SER A 269 3.69 9.40 19.11
CA SER A 269 4.57 10.55 18.95
C SER A 269 3.93 11.82 19.50
N ILE A 270 2.68 12.12 19.12
CA ILE A 270 1.96 13.32 19.58
C ILE A 270 1.74 13.27 21.10
N THR A 271 1.36 12.13 21.64
CA THR A 271 1.15 12.00 23.11
C THR A 271 2.44 12.21 23.90
N MET A 272 3.58 11.74 23.38
CA MET A 272 4.86 11.80 24.09
C MET A 272 5.61 13.13 23.89
N THR A 273 5.49 13.73 22.71
CA THR A 273 6.33 14.89 22.32
C THR A 273 5.53 16.13 21.92
N GLY A 274 4.19 16.06 21.91
CA GLY A 274 3.33 17.13 21.41
C GLY A 274 3.28 17.24 19.86
N ALA A 275 4.12 16.48 19.14
CA ALA A 275 4.27 16.59 17.69
C ALA A 275 4.41 15.23 17.02
N PRO A 276 4.05 15.08 15.72
CA PRO A 276 4.20 13.82 14.98
C PRO A 276 5.63 13.56 14.49
N ASN A 277 6.57 14.44 14.77
CA ASN A 277 7.92 14.43 14.21
C ASN A 277 8.69 13.14 14.49
N ALA A 278 8.58 12.58 15.71
CA ALA A 278 9.29 11.35 16.07
C ALA A 278 8.81 10.15 15.20
N ALA A 279 7.52 10.09 14.88
CA ALA A 279 6.99 9.08 13.95
C ALA A 279 7.52 9.28 12.53
N LEU A 280 7.57 10.52 12.04
CA LEU A 280 8.10 10.84 10.71
C LEU A 280 9.59 10.51 10.57
N TRP A 281 10.40 10.76 11.60
CA TRP A 281 11.79 10.35 11.64
C TRP A 281 11.95 8.82 11.62
N THR A 282 11.04 8.10 12.29
CA THR A 282 11.02 6.62 12.26
C THR A 282 10.75 6.12 10.85
N PHE A 283 9.77 6.71 10.13
CA PHE A 283 9.47 6.34 8.74
C PHE A 283 10.64 6.69 7.80
N LEU A 284 11.28 7.82 8.00
CA LEU A 284 12.48 8.20 7.26
C LEU A 284 13.60 7.16 7.45
N GLY A 285 13.84 6.72 8.68
CA GLY A 285 14.80 5.66 8.98
C GLY A 285 14.46 4.35 8.26
N LEU A 286 13.17 3.95 8.23
CA LEU A 286 12.70 2.79 7.48
C LEU A 286 12.99 2.94 5.97
N TYR A 287 12.74 4.11 5.38
CA TYR A 287 12.99 4.34 3.95
C TYR A 287 14.48 4.34 3.61
N VAL A 288 15.33 4.84 4.48
CA VAL A 288 16.79 4.74 4.33
C VAL A 288 17.24 3.29 4.34
N ILE A 289 16.72 2.46 5.26
CA ILE A 289 17.01 1.03 5.29
C ILE A 289 16.53 0.36 3.99
N CYS A 290 15.30 0.64 3.54
CA CYS A 290 14.75 0.12 2.29
C CYS A 290 15.59 0.55 1.07
N LEU A 291 16.06 1.80 1.04
CA LEU A 291 16.93 2.32 -0.01
C LEU A 291 18.26 1.55 -0.07
N ILE A 292 18.91 1.35 1.09
CA ILE A 292 20.17 0.61 1.21
C ILE A 292 19.98 -0.84 0.76
N VAL A 293 18.91 -1.52 1.23
CA VAL A 293 18.58 -2.91 0.84
C VAL A 293 18.35 -3.00 -0.66
N THR A 294 17.59 -2.06 -1.23
CA THR A 294 17.34 -2.04 -2.68
C THR A 294 18.63 -1.86 -3.46
N TRP A 295 19.50 -0.94 -3.02
CA TRP A 295 20.78 -0.71 -3.68
C TRP A 295 21.70 -1.94 -3.59
N VAL A 296 21.87 -2.50 -2.41
CA VAL A 296 22.82 -3.59 -2.15
C VAL A 296 22.45 -4.85 -2.93
N PHE A 297 21.17 -5.23 -2.93
CA PHE A 297 20.73 -6.53 -3.47
C PHE A 297 20.21 -6.46 -4.91
N TYR A 298 19.63 -5.33 -5.35
CA TYR A 298 18.84 -5.29 -6.57
C TYR A 298 19.30 -4.24 -7.61
N THR A 299 20.15 -3.29 -7.22
CA THR A 299 20.50 -2.17 -8.12
C THR A 299 22.01 -2.06 -8.37
N ARG A 300 22.84 -2.47 -7.40
CA ARG A 300 24.28 -2.34 -7.48
C ARG A 300 24.87 -3.13 -8.67
N PRO A 301 25.73 -2.49 -9.53
CA PRO A 301 26.43 -3.19 -10.60
C PRO A 301 27.24 -4.38 -10.08
N GLY A 302 27.16 -5.53 -10.77
CA GLY A 302 27.82 -6.78 -10.35
C GLY A 302 27.09 -7.57 -9.25
N GLY A 303 25.96 -7.11 -8.76
CA GLY A 303 25.08 -7.88 -7.88
C GLY A 303 24.41 -9.04 -8.62
N LEU A 304 24.12 -10.13 -7.90
CA LEU A 304 23.49 -11.34 -8.45
C LEU A 304 22.12 -11.07 -9.08
N LEU A 305 21.42 -10.07 -8.62
CA LEU A 305 20.08 -9.68 -9.03
C LEU A 305 20.05 -8.26 -9.64
N HIS A 306 21.19 -7.77 -10.10
CA HIS A 306 21.26 -6.53 -10.86
C HIS A 306 20.34 -6.57 -12.10
N ASP A 307 19.69 -5.47 -12.40
CA ASP A 307 18.71 -5.32 -13.50
C ASP A 307 17.44 -6.20 -13.38
N ILE A 308 16.91 -6.32 -12.17
CA ILE A 308 15.57 -6.85 -11.92
C ILE A 308 14.52 -5.75 -12.07
#